data_9afe46eabde526c601e1cbf8ee648859
#
_entry.id   9afe46eabde526c601e1cbf8ee648859
#
_cell.length_a   1.000
_cell.length_b   1.000
_cell.length_c   1.000
_cell.angle_alpha   90.00
_cell.angle_beta   90.00
_cell.angle_gamma   90.00
#
_symmetry.space_group_name_H-M   'P 1'
#
loop_
_entity.id
_entity.type
_entity.pdbx_description
1 polymer ?
#
loop_
_entity_poly.entity_id
_entity_poly.type
_entity_poly.pdbx_seq_one_letter_code
_entity_poly.pdbx_strand_id
1 'polypeptide(L)'
;MKICAIVPIAPSEPFTLVEKSIKSLNDLDCSRLDFEAYYVIDSGGGDDKALYHVLPPHFHIIVRNDNRGRRAGAINDVLNVIEGAEYIALFDVDSRPNIDFLTECVSALTEASNGVLASGCRFVTNKESTLTKIISIEYKFFCDIYRLGRWSGGFIQFNGLIGVSKAAFLRSTVFNERCACEDVDITQQIYLSGSSALLVNSQVGEQAPTSIQDLYNQRVRWFRGAVEGLRKYFAQMLTASVPIVVKITWFGSLTVPFFSFLLAPFVPLYLRAIRAESDSLSESLXILFGVIGYMCLMTLCGAVAIGQYITSRKSEWTAMTRSEV
;
A
#
# COMPACT_ATOMS: atom_id res chain seq x y z
N MET A 1 -23.21 -0.98 -10.51
CA MET A 1 -21.77 -0.95 -10.85
C MET A 1 -21.13 -2.19 -10.22
N LYS A 2 -20.44 -2.99 -11.05
CA LYS A 2 -19.78 -4.20 -10.54
C LYS A 2 -18.35 -3.88 -10.10
N ILE A 3 -18.02 -4.25 -8.84
CA ILE A 3 -16.70 -4.10 -8.27
C ILE A 3 -16.19 -5.45 -7.76
N CYS A 4 -14.95 -5.78 -8.10
CA CYS A 4 -14.33 -7.03 -7.66
C CYS A 4 -13.07 -6.70 -6.84
N ALA A 5 -13.00 -7.24 -5.61
CA ALA A 5 -11.80 -7.12 -4.78
C ALA A 5 -10.85 -8.28 -5.08
N ILE A 6 -9.55 -8.01 -5.08
CA ILE A 6 -8.49 -9.04 -5.20
C ILE A 6 -7.66 -8.99 -3.92
N VAL A 7 -7.54 -10.13 -3.24
CA VAL A 7 -6.79 -10.26 -1.99
C VAL A 7 -5.78 -11.39 -2.14
N PRO A 8 -4.52 -11.07 -2.52
CA PRO A 8 -3.47 -12.09 -2.56
C PRO A 8 -3.11 -12.60 -1.17
N ILE A 9 -2.98 -13.92 -1.02
CA ILE A 9 -2.60 -14.58 0.23
C ILE A 9 -1.25 -15.26 0.01
N ALA A 10 -0.24 -14.85 0.79
CA ALA A 10 1.06 -15.52 0.76
C ALA A 10 0.96 -16.88 1.50
N PRO A 11 1.79 -17.88 1.13
CA PRO A 11 1.73 -19.21 1.76
C PRO A 11 1.89 -19.22 3.28
N SER A 12 2.54 -18.20 3.83
CA SER A 12 2.84 -18.10 5.27
C SER A 12 1.76 -17.36 6.07
N GLU A 13 0.70 -16.86 5.41
CA GLU A 13 -0.31 -16.06 6.13
C GLU A 13 -1.17 -16.95 7.04
N PRO A 14 -1.36 -16.57 8.31
CA PRO A 14 -2.19 -17.36 9.22
C PRO A 14 -3.66 -17.39 8.76
N PHE A 15 -4.30 -18.55 8.90
CA PHE A 15 -5.72 -18.72 8.57
C PHE A 15 -6.61 -17.70 9.31
N THR A 16 -6.32 -17.45 10.58
CA THR A 16 -7.08 -16.48 11.40
C THR A 16 -7.05 -15.07 10.80
N LEU A 17 -5.95 -14.69 10.17
CA LEU A 17 -5.83 -13.38 9.51
C LEU A 17 -6.72 -13.32 8.26
N VAL A 18 -6.77 -14.43 7.51
CA VAL A 18 -7.62 -14.55 6.31
C VAL A 18 -9.11 -14.49 6.72
N GLU A 19 -9.51 -15.18 7.79
CA GLU A 19 -10.88 -15.11 8.33
C GLU A 19 -11.25 -13.67 8.70
N LYS A 20 -10.35 -12.96 9.38
CA LYS A 20 -10.58 -11.54 9.74
C LYS A 20 -10.70 -10.67 8.48
N SER A 21 -9.92 -10.97 7.43
CA SER A 21 -10.03 -10.27 6.14
C SER A 21 -11.41 -10.50 5.52
N ILE A 22 -11.83 -11.77 5.44
CA ILE A 22 -13.14 -12.15 4.89
C ILE A 22 -14.26 -11.39 5.61
N LYS A 23 -14.23 -11.41 6.94
CA LYS A 23 -15.23 -10.70 7.74
C LYS A 23 -15.21 -9.21 7.44
N SER A 24 -14.03 -8.59 7.46
CA SER A 24 -13.89 -7.14 7.23
C SER A 24 -14.45 -6.72 5.86
N LEU A 25 -14.15 -7.49 4.81
CA LEU A 25 -14.65 -7.16 3.47
C LEU A 25 -16.15 -7.47 3.32
N ASN A 26 -16.64 -8.49 4.01
CA ASN A 26 -18.07 -8.82 4.00
C ASN A 26 -18.94 -7.77 4.72
N ASP A 27 -18.34 -7.07 5.68
CA ASP A 27 -19.03 -6.03 6.47
C ASP A 27 -19.08 -4.66 5.76
N LEU A 28 -18.46 -4.52 4.57
CA LEU A 28 -18.47 -3.25 3.83
C LEU A 28 -19.88 -2.87 3.34
N ASP A 29 -20.15 -1.57 3.30
CA ASP A 29 -21.41 -1.08 2.72
C ASP A 29 -21.34 -1.18 1.19
N CYS A 30 -21.88 -2.26 0.67
CA CYS A 30 -22.00 -2.51 -0.77
C CYS A 30 -23.45 -2.41 -1.26
N SER A 31 -24.34 -1.71 -0.53
CA SER A 31 -25.76 -1.63 -0.85
C SER A 31 -26.06 -1.13 -2.27
N ARG A 32 -25.14 -0.37 -2.86
CA ARG A 32 -25.27 0.19 -4.22
C ARG A 32 -24.29 -0.42 -5.22
N LEU A 33 -23.53 -1.45 -4.79
CA LEU A 33 -22.49 -2.07 -5.59
C LEU A 33 -22.74 -3.56 -5.72
N ASP A 34 -22.53 -4.11 -6.90
CA ASP A 34 -22.48 -5.54 -7.13
C ASP A 34 -21.05 -5.98 -6.79
N PHE A 35 -20.85 -6.43 -5.53
CA PHE A 35 -19.52 -6.68 -4.95
C PHE A 35 -19.18 -8.17 -4.92
N GLU A 36 -18.00 -8.50 -5.43
CA GLU A 36 -17.40 -9.84 -5.32
C GLU A 36 -15.97 -9.70 -4.78
N ALA A 37 -15.47 -10.73 -4.10
CA ALA A 37 -14.08 -10.75 -3.63
C ALA A 37 -13.40 -12.06 -4.05
N TYR A 38 -12.15 -11.95 -4.49
CA TYR A 38 -11.32 -13.05 -4.98
C TYR A 38 -10.07 -13.17 -4.09
N TYR A 39 -10.03 -14.23 -3.29
CA TYR A 39 -8.90 -14.60 -2.45
C TYR A 39 -7.96 -15.48 -3.26
N VAL A 40 -6.72 -15.02 -3.49
CA VAL A 40 -5.77 -15.65 -4.40
C VAL A 40 -4.67 -16.30 -3.59
N ILE A 41 -4.66 -17.64 -3.53
CA ILE A 41 -3.73 -18.42 -2.70
C ILE A 41 -2.57 -18.90 -3.56
N ASP A 42 -1.35 -18.49 -3.21
CA ASP A 42 -0.14 -18.99 -3.88
C ASP A 42 0.17 -20.43 -3.41
N SER A 43 0.70 -21.24 -4.30
CA SER A 43 1.03 -22.63 -4.00
C SER A 43 1.97 -22.78 -2.80
N GLY A 44 1.76 -23.80 -2.02
CA GLY A 44 2.47 -24.03 -0.77
C GLY A 44 1.77 -23.43 0.45
N GLY A 45 0.66 -22.77 0.26
CA GLY A 45 -0.21 -22.33 1.36
C GLY A 45 -0.89 -23.54 2.01
N GLY A 46 -1.27 -23.36 3.25
CA GLY A 46 -1.84 -24.43 4.07
C GLY A 46 -3.17 -25.00 3.58
N ASP A 47 -3.98 -25.46 4.48
CA ASP A 47 -5.22 -26.16 4.17
C ASP A 47 -6.27 -25.22 3.53
N ASP A 48 -6.24 -25.11 2.22
CA ASP A 48 -7.19 -24.29 1.45
C ASP A 48 -8.64 -24.68 1.73
N LYS A 49 -8.87 -25.93 2.10
CA LYS A 49 -10.24 -26.47 2.31
C LYS A 49 -10.97 -25.77 3.46
N ALA A 50 -10.23 -25.32 4.48
CA ALA A 50 -10.83 -24.62 5.60
C ALA A 50 -11.51 -23.31 5.16
N LEU A 51 -10.97 -22.63 4.14
CA LEU A 51 -11.53 -21.37 3.64
C LEU A 51 -12.93 -21.55 3.02
N TYR A 52 -13.18 -22.70 2.37
CA TYR A 52 -14.46 -22.93 1.71
C TYR A 52 -15.64 -22.97 2.70
N HIS A 53 -15.37 -23.21 3.98
CA HIS A 53 -16.42 -23.25 5.01
C HIS A 53 -16.79 -21.89 5.59
N VAL A 54 -15.94 -20.86 5.37
CA VAL A 54 -16.17 -19.52 5.95
C VAL A 54 -16.49 -18.45 4.90
N LEU A 55 -16.48 -18.81 3.62
CA LEU A 55 -16.69 -17.83 2.53
C LEU A 55 -18.16 -17.46 2.36
N PRO A 56 -18.48 -16.16 2.29
CA PRO A 56 -19.80 -15.72 1.79
C PRO A 56 -20.01 -16.15 0.33
N PRO A 57 -21.27 -16.27 -0.12
CA PRO A 57 -21.56 -16.76 -1.49
C PRO A 57 -20.96 -15.94 -2.63
N HIS A 58 -20.68 -14.66 -2.41
CA HIS A 58 -20.12 -13.75 -3.41
C HIS A 58 -18.59 -13.62 -3.28
N PHE A 59 -17.93 -14.50 -2.50
CA PHE A 59 -16.48 -14.55 -2.37
C PHE A 59 -15.97 -15.83 -3.02
N HIS A 60 -14.82 -15.74 -3.66
CA HIS A 60 -14.23 -16.80 -4.48
C HIS A 60 -12.80 -17.08 -4.07
N ILE A 61 -12.35 -18.33 -4.22
CA ILE A 61 -10.95 -18.71 -4.00
C ILE A 61 -10.36 -19.09 -5.36
N ILE A 62 -9.18 -18.55 -5.64
CA ILE A 62 -8.36 -18.95 -6.79
C ILE A 62 -7.04 -19.48 -6.23
N VAL A 63 -6.74 -20.74 -6.51
CA VAL A 63 -5.47 -21.36 -6.08
C VAL A 63 -4.52 -21.35 -7.27
N ARG A 64 -3.34 -20.74 -7.09
CA ARG A 64 -2.30 -20.73 -8.11
C ARG A 64 -1.36 -21.91 -7.91
N ASN A 65 -0.87 -22.46 -9.00
CA ASN A 65 0.06 -23.59 -8.96
C ASN A 65 1.51 -23.19 -8.62
N ASP A 66 1.79 -21.89 -8.64
CA ASP A 66 3.11 -21.33 -8.32
C ASP A 66 2.93 -19.97 -7.61
N ASN A 67 4.04 -19.36 -7.18
CA ASN A 67 4.02 -18.01 -6.64
C ASN A 67 4.72 -17.02 -7.60
N ARG A 68 4.64 -17.27 -8.90
CA ARG A 68 5.24 -16.42 -9.94
C ARG A 68 4.78 -14.98 -9.75
N GLY A 69 5.72 -14.05 -9.71
CA GLY A 69 5.42 -12.64 -9.56
C GLY A 69 4.86 -12.26 -8.19
N ARG A 70 4.68 -13.21 -7.28
CA ARG A 70 4.12 -12.95 -5.93
C ARG A 70 2.80 -12.18 -6.05
N ARG A 71 2.65 -11.06 -5.29
CA ARG A 71 1.45 -10.22 -5.29
C ARG A 71 1.11 -9.69 -6.69
N ALA A 72 2.10 -9.20 -7.44
CA ALA A 72 1.88 -8.70 -8.81
C ALA A 72 1.35 -9.81 -9.74
N GLY A 73 1.96 -11.00 -9.66
CA GLY A 73 1.51 -12.15 -10.46
C GLY A 73 0.12 -12.62 -10.08
N ALA A 74 -0.18 -12.65 -8.77
CA ALA A 74 -1.52 -13.01 -8.29
C ALA A 74 -2.59 -12.05 -8.85
N ILE A 75 -2.30 -10.75 -8.82
CA ILE A 75 -3.23 -9.74 -9.37
C ILE A 75 -3.38 -9.93 -10.89
N ASN A 76 -2.27 -10.08 -11.63
CA ASN A 76 -2.31 -10.26 -13.09
C ASN A 76 -3.14 -11.48 -13.49
N ASP A 77 -2.96 -12.62 -12.79
CA ASP A 77 -3.67 -13.85 -13.12
C ASP A 77 -5.19 -13.69 -12.91
N VAL A 78 -5.58 -13.03 -11.81
CA VAL A 78 -7.00 -12.83 -11.49
C VAL A 78 -7.66 -11.79 -12.41
N LEU A 79 -6.92 -10.75 -12.80
CA LEU A 79 -7.46 -9.74 -13.74
C LEU A 79 -7.88 -10.37 -15.07
N ASN A 80 -7.25 -11.50 -15.45
CA ASN A 80 -7.60 -12.22 -16.68
C ASN A 80 -8.85 -13.11 -16.51
N VAL A 81 -9.25 -13.42 -15.28
CA VAL A 81 -10.37 -14.29 -14.98
C VAL A 81 -11.65 -13.49 -14.66
N ILE A 82 -11.50 -12.33 -14.01
CA ILE A 82 -12.64 -11.49 -13.62
C ILE A 82 -13.31 -10.90 -14.88
N GLU A 83 -14.60 -11.15 -15.04
CA GLU A 83 -15.38 -10.62 -16.15
C GLU A 83 -16.39 -9.58 -15.68
N GLY A 84 -16.64 -8.58 -16.51
CA GLY A 84 -17.70 -7.60 -16.31
C GLY A 84 -17.46 -6.57 -15.21
N ALA A 85 -16.33 -6.63 -14.50
CA ALA A 85 -16.03 -5.64 -13.46
C ALA A 85 -15.74 -4.27 -14.09
N GLU A 86 -16.38 -3.23 -13.55
CA GLU A 86 -16.11 -1.83 -13.87
C GLU A 86 -14.99 -1.30 -13.01
N TYR A 87 -14.88 -1.80 -11.78
CA TYR A 87 -13.88 -1.40 -10.79
C TYR A 87 -13.21 -2.63 -10.18
N ILE A 88 -11.93 -2.50 -9.87
CA ILE A 88 -11.14 -3.50 -9.15
C ILE A 88 -10.63 -2.87 -7.87
N ALA A 89 -10.93 -3.48 -6.73
CA ALA A 89 -10.37 -3.10 -5.43
C ALA A 89 -9.17 -4.01 -5.13
N LEU A 90 -8.07 -3.44 -4.66
CA LEU A 90 -6.89 -4.20 -4.26
C LEU A 90 -6.72 -4.06 -2.75
N PHE A 91 -6.64 -5.19 -2.05
CA PHE A 91 -6.42 -5.23 -0.60
C PHE A 91 -5.33 -6.25 -0.29
N ASP A 92 -4.59 -6.00 0.77
CA ASP A 92 -3.75 -7.02 1.39
C ASP A 92 -4.60 -7.76 2.44
N VAL A 93 -4.18 -8.95 2.84
CA VAL A 93 -4.96 -9.81 3.75
C VAL A 93 -5.15 -9.15 5.13
N ASP A 94 -4.26 -8.23 5.52
CA ASP A 94 -4.38 -7.47 6.76
C ASP A 94 -5.08 -6.11 6.58
N SER A 95 -5.55 -5.79 5.38
CA SER A 95 -6.32 -4.55 5.15
C SER A 95 -7.65 -4.57 5.88
N ARG A 96 -7.96 -3.48 6.55
CA ARG A 96 -9.22 -3.28 7.29
C ARG A 96 -9.83 -1.95 6.85
N PRO A 97 -10.48 -1.93 5.68
CA PRO A 97 -11.11 -0.70 5.19
C PRO A 97 -12.30 -0.29 6.06
N ASN A 98 -12.53 1.01 6.16
CA ASN A 98 -13.75 1.53 6.78
C ASN A 98 -14.97 1.08 5.97
N ILE A 99 -16.11 1.01 6.63
CA ILE A 99 -17.36 0.46 6.05
C ILE A 99 -17.77 1.14 4.73
N ASP A 100 -17.48 2.43 4.58
CA ASP A 100 -17.84 3.25 3.41
C ASP A 100 -16.74 3.34 2.34
N PHE A 101 -15.63 2.61 2.50
CA PHE A 101 -14.43 2.78 1.68
C PHE A 101 -14.70 2.57 0.18
N LEU A 102 -15.39 1.47 -0.16
CA LEU A 102 -15.65 1.16 -1.57
C LEU A 102 -16.58 2.19 -2.21
N THR A 103 -17.64 2.59 -1.49
CA THR A 103 -18.61 3.55 -2.02
C THR A 103 -17.97 4.93 -2.23
N GLU A 104 -17.12 5.40 -1.29
CA GLU A 104 -16.40 6.66 -1.46
C GLU A 104 -15.43 6.61 -2.65
N CYS A 105 -14.67 5.52 -2.78
CA CYS A 105 -13.72 5.37 -3.89
C CYS A 105 -14.43 5.34 -5.24
N VAL A 106 -15.51 4.58 -5.36
CA VAL A 106 -16.27 4.48 -6.61
C VAL A 106 -16.89 5.84 -6.95
N SER A 107 -17.47 6.54 -5.96
CA SER A 107 -18.04 7.89 -6.19
C SER A 107 -16.97 8.85 -6.74
N ALA A 108 -15.80 8.90 -6.08
CA ALA A 108 -14.70 9.76 -6.50
C ALA A 108 -14.26 9.44 -7.94
N LEU A 109 -14.15 8.13 -8.28
CA LEU A 109 -13.73 7.69 -9.63
C LEU A 109 -14.78 7.98 -10.69
N THR A 110 -16.05 7.99 -10.31
CA THR A 110 -17.15 8.31 -11.23
C THR A 110 -17.18 9.81 -11.53
N GLU A 111 -16.93 10.63 -10.52
CA GLU A 111 -16.95 12.10 -10.64
C GLU A 111 -15.73 12.66 -11.35
N ALA A 112 -14.56 12.03 -11.18
CA ALA A 112 -13.29 12.53 -11.75
C ALA A 112 -13.02 11.92 -13.12
N SER A 113 -13.06 12.74 -14.15
CA SER A 113 -12.87 12.28 -15.55
C SER A 113 -11.50 11.60 -15.77
N ASN A 114 -10.43 12.13 -15.17
CA ASN A 114 -9.07 11.59 -15.30
C ASN A 114 -8.62 10.71 -14.14
N GLY A 115 -9.47 10.50 -13.12
CA GLY A 115 -9.16 9.62 -12.00
C GLY A 115 -9.23 8.15 -12.40
N VAL A 116 -8.17 7.39 -12.13
CA VAL A 116 -8.16 5.94 -12.43
C VAL A 116 -7.89 5.08 -11.19
N LEU A 117 -7.45 5.69 -10.10
CA LEU A 117 -7.22 5.04 -8.81
C LEU A 117 -7.74 5.95 -7.71
N ALA A 118 -8.47 5.40 -6.74
CA ALA A 118 -8.90 6.12 -5.54
C ALA A 118 -8.50 5.31 -4.31
N SER A 119 -7.97 5.99 -3.31
CA SER A 119 -7.58 5.38 -2.04
C SER A 119 -7.69 6.38 -0.91
N GLY A 120 -7.59 5.89 0.32
CA GLY A 120 -7.63 6.70 1.53
C GLY A 120 -6.32 6.68 2.30
N CYS A 121 -6.28 7.47 3.37
CA CYS A 121 -5.18 7.39 4.32
C CYS A 121 -5.18 6.04 5.01
N ARG A 122 -3.98 5.56 5.37
CA ARG A 122 -3.84 4.31 6.12
C ARG A 122 -3.53 4.60 7.58
N PHE A 123 -3.94 3.68 8.44
CA PHE A 123 -3.64 3.75 9.87
C PHE A 123 -3.22 2.38 10.39
N VAL A 124 -2.41 2.38 11.45
CA VAL A 124 -1.91 1.14 12.07
C VAL A 124 -2.97 0.58 13.02
N THR A 125 -3.27 -0.71 12.89
CA THR A 125 -4.26 -1.39 13.74
C THR A 125 -3.65 -2.00 15.02
N ASN A 126 -2.37 -2.41 14.99
CA ASN A 126 -1.67 -3.10 16.08
C ASN A 126 -0.69 -2.15 16.79
N LYS A 127 -1.21 -1.26 17.67
CA LYS A 127 -0.41 -0.19 18.32
C LYS A 127 0.06 -0.53 19.73
N GLU A 128 0.37 -1.80 19.99
CA GLU A 128 0.69 -2.25 21.36
C GLU A 128 2.14 -1.93 21.78
N SER A 129 3.05 -1.76 20.81
CA SER A 129 4.47 -1.53 21.11
C SER A 129 4.91 -0.12 20.74
N THR A 130 6.03 0.34 21.33
CA THR A 130 6.65 1.62 20.96
C THR A 130 6.97 1.64 19.46
N LEU A 131 7.45 0.50 18.91
CA LEU A 131 7.78 0.40 17.48
C LEU A 131 6.55 0.66 16.60
N THR A 132 5.43 -0.01 16.89
CA THR A 132 4.21 0.15 16.09
C THR A 132 3.59 1.55 16.29
N LYS A 133 3.77 2.18 17.46
CA LYS A 133 3.36 3.59 17.66
C LYS A 133 4.19 4.54 16.79
N ILE A 134 5.51 4.30 16.68
CA ILE A 134 6.39 5.11 15.80
C ILE A 134 5.94 4.96 14.34
N ILE A 135 5.65 3.73 13.91
CA ILE A 135 5.16 3.49 12.54
C ILE A 135 3.79 4.18 12.34
N SER A 136 2.93 4.20 13.37
CA SER A 136 1.65 4.94 13.31
C SER A 136 1.88 6.44 13.05
N ILE A 137 2.91 7.02 13.67
CA ILE A 137 3.28 8.43 13.43
C ILE A 137 3.72 8.62 11.97
N GLU A 138 4.52 7.71 11.43
CA GLU A 138 4.92 7.74 10.01
C GLU A 138 3.69 7.71 9.10
N TYR A 139 2.71 6.86 9.40
CA TYR A 139 1.49 6.74 8.59
C TYR A 139 0.67 8.03 8.60
N LYS A 140 0.59 8.70 9.75
CA LYS A 140 -0.05 10.03 9.84
C LYS A 140 0.69 11.05 8.96
N PHE A 141 2.03 10.99 8.96
CA PHE A 141 2.85 11.85 8.12
C PHE A 141 2.58 11.58 6.62
N PHE A 142 2.51 10.31 6.21
CA PHE A 142 2.14 9.97 4.83
C PHE A 142 0.76 10.51 4.47
N CYS A 143 -0.19 10.43 5.40
CA CYS A 143 -1.53 10.96 5.17
C CYS A 143 -1.49 12.47 4.90
N ASP A 144 -0.68 13.21 5.66
CA ASP A 144 -0.53 14.66 5.46
C ASP A 144 0.13 14.96 4.10
N ILE A 145 1.08 14.13 3.66
CA ILE A 145 1.67 14.24 2.32
C ILE A 145 0.59 14.00 1.24
N TYR A 146 -0.27 13.00 1.41
CA TYR A 146 -1.36 12.72 0.45
C TYR A 146 -2.34 13.89 0.40
N ARG A 147 -2.69 14.47 1.55
CA ARG A 147 -3.56 15.65 1.62
C ARG A 147 -2.95 16.85 0.91
N LEU A 148 -1.65 17.05 1.09
CA LEU A 148 -0.91 18.10 0.40
C LEU A 148 -0.91 17.85 -1.12
N GLY A 149 -0.71 16.59 -1.54
CA GLY A 149 -0.80 16.19 -2.95
C GLY A 149 -2.18 16.48 -3.54
N ARG A 150 -3.24 16.11 -2.80
CA ARG A 150 -4.62 16.38 -3.22
C ARG A 150 -4.85 17.90 -3.38
N TRP A 151 -4.43 18.67 -2.37
CA TRP A 151 -4.63 20.13 -2.36
C TRP A 151 -3.86 20.81 -3.50
N SER A 152 -2.64 20.39 -3.77
CA SER A 152 -1.77 21.02 -4.76
C SER A 152 -1.98 20.50 -6.19
N GLY A 153 -2.74 19.43 -6.37
CA GLY A 153 -2.81 18.72 -7.67
C GLY A 153 -1.53 17.98 -8.01
N GLY A 154 -0.77 17.59 -6.98
CA GLY A 154 0.51 16.91 -7.12
C GLY A 154 0.40 15.40 -7.27
N PHE A 155 1.55 14.75 -7.33
CA PHE A 155 1.67 13.29 -7.39
C PHE A 155 1.35 12.69 -6.02
N ILE A 156 0.53 11.63 -6.01
CA ILE A 156 0.22 10.88 -4.79
C ILE A 156 0.68 9.43 -5.01
N GLN A 157 1.60 8.97 -4.18
CA GLN A 157 2.07 7.57 -4.19
C GLN A 157 1.31 6.79 -3.12
N PHE A 158 0.30 6.01 -3.54
CA PHE A 158 -0.40 5.14 -2.60
C PHE A 158 0.39 3.84 -2.42
N ASN A 159 1.00 3.69 -1.27
CA ASN A 159 1.81 2.52 -0.94
C ASN A 159 0.94 1.25 -0.92
N GLY A 160 1.45 0.17 -1.52
CA GLY A 160 0.73 -1.10 -1.66
C GLY A 160 -0.43 -1.05 -2.63
N LEU A 161 -0.74 0.11 -3.21
CA LEU A 161 -1.87 0.30 -4.13
C LEU A 161 -3.21 -0.17 -3.52
N ILE A 162 -3.34 -0.09 -2.18
CA ILE A 162 -4.59 -0.43 -1.49
C ILE A 162 -5.62 0.62 -1.88
N GLY A 163 -6.66 0.20 -2.59
CA GLY A 163 -7.65 1.14 -3.11
C GLY A 163 -8.48 0.53 -4.22
N VAL A 164 -9.24 1.39 -4.89
CA VAL A 164 -10.13 1.00 -6.00
C VAL A 164 -9.61 1.64 -7.28
N SER A 165 -9.51 0.86 -8.34
CA SER A 165 -9.09 1.34 -9.65
C SER A 165 -10.16 1.05 -10.71
N LYS A 166 -10.21 1.87 -11.76
CA LYS A 166 -11.01 1.54 -12.95
C LYS A 166 -10.44 0.27 -13.57
N ALA A 167 -11.29 -0.74 -13.80
CA ALA A 167 -10.86 -2.04 -14.33
C ALA A 167 -10.18 -1.91 -15.69
N ALA A 168 -10.68 -1.01 -16.53
CA ALA A 168 -10.10 -0.76 -17.85
C ALA A 168 -8.62 -0.32 -17.76
N PHE A 169 -8.29 0.50 -16.76
CA PHE A 169 -6.90 0.93 -16.55
C PHE A 169 -6.01 -0.25 -16.14
N LEU A 170 -6.42 -1.04 -15.15
CA LEU A 170 -5.61 -2.17 -14.68
C LEU A 170 -5.43 -3.25 -15.75
N ARG A 171 -6.46 -3.48 -16.58
CA ARG A 171 -6.35 -4.45 -17.68
C ARG A 171 -5.41 -3.98 -18.78
N SER A 172 -5.30 -2.66 -18.99
CA SER A 172 -4.37 -2.11 -20.00
C SER A 172 -2.94 -1.98 -19.46
N THR A 173 -2.75 -2.13 -18.14
CA THR A 173 -1.49 -1.86 -17.46
C THR A 173 -1.08 -3.08 -16.63
N VAL A 174 -0.34 -4.00 -17.24
CA VAL A 174 0.09 -5.24 -16.57
C VAL A 174 1.08 -4.91 -15.45
N PHE A 175 0.85 -5.47 -14.26
CA PHE A 175 1.76 -5.32 -13.12
C PHE A 175 3.12 -5.95 -13.43
N ASN A 176 4.19 -5.23 -13.14
CA ASN A 176 5.56 -5.71 -13.35
C ASN A 176 5.94 -6.73 -12.26
N GLU A 177 6.00 -8.00 -12.63
CA GLU A 177 6.28 -9.10 -11.71
C GLU A 177 7.75 -9.17 -11.25
N ARG A 178 8.63 -8.37 -11.84
CA ARG A 178 10.07 -8.40 -11.56
C ARG A 178 10.57 -7.22 -10.75
N CYS A 179 9.74 -6.21 -10.51
CA CYS A 179 10.16 -5.04 -9.73
C CYS A 179 10.07 -5.31 -8.21
N ALA A 180 10.77 -4.52 -7.43
CA ALA A 180 10.75 -4.63 -5.98
C ALA A 180 9.41 -4.19 -5.38
N CYS A 181 8.75 -3.21 -6.04
CA CYS A 181 7.48 -2.62 -5.58
C CYS A 181 6.59 -2.34 -6.79
N GLU A 182 5.58 -3.18 -6.99
CA GLU A 182 4.65 -3.05 -8.11
C GLU A 182 3.77 -1.80 -7.98
N ASP A 183 3.51 -1.37 -6.76
CA ASP A 183 2.73 -0.16 -6.48
C ASP A 183 3.49 1.10 -6.93
N VAL A 184 4.79 1.13 -6.69
CA VAL A 184 5.63 2.23 -7.18
C VAL A 184 5.62 2.24 -8.71
N ASP A 185 5.83 1.07 -9.33
CA ASP A 185 5.91 0.97 -10.79
C ASP A 185 4.61 1.44 -11.46
N ILE A 186 3.45 0.96 -10.99
CA ILE A 186 2.17 1.27 -11.63
C ILE A 186 1.73 2.71 -11.36
N THR A 187 2.07 3.29 -10.19
CA THR A 187 1.71 4.68 -9.92
C THR A 187 2.37 5.65 -10.90
N GLN A 188 3.62 5.38 -11.32
CA GLN A 188 4.26 6.20 -12.35
C GLN A 188 3.45 6.17 -13.66
N GLN A 189 2.98 4.98 -14.03
CA GLN A 189 2.22 4.80 -15.27
C GLN A 189 0.89 5.54 -15.24
N ILE A 190 0.24 5.65 -14.07
CA ILE A 190 -0.99 6.45 -13.89
C ILE A 190 -0.72 7.89 -14.37
N TYR A 191 0.29 8.53 -13.82
CA TYR A 191 0.56 9.93 -14.12
C TYR A 191 1.11 10.12 -15.54
N LEU A 192 1.94 9.20 -16.02
CA LEU A 192 2.48 9.26 -17.39
C LEU A 192 1.40 9.07 -18.45
N SER A 193 0.30 8.41 -18.14
CA SER A 193 -0.85 8.29 -19.04
C SER A 193 -1.75 9.53 -19.03
N GLY A 194 -1.42 10.55 -18.25
CA GLY A 194 -2.27 11.74 -18.07
C GLY A 194 -3.42 11.54 -17.10
N SER A 195 -3.42 10.40 -16.41
CA SER A 195 -4.43 10.09 -15.39
C SER A 195 -3.98 10.56 -14.00
N SER A 196 -4.81 10.35 -12.99
CA SER A 196 -4.50 10.77 -11.62
C SER A 196 -4.98 9.74 -10.59
N ALA A 197 -4.33 9.80 -9.43
CA ALA A 197 -4.77 9.07 -8.24
C ALA A 197 -5.53 10.06 -7.32
N LEU A 198 -6.60 9.58 -6.70
CA LEU A 198 -7.54 10.39 -5.91
C LEU A 198 -7.48 9.97 -4.43
N LEU A 199 -7.45 10.95 -3.53
CA LEU A 199 -7.51 10.71 -2.09
C LEU A 199 -8.95 10.90 -1.62
N VAL A 200 -9.54 9.84 -1.03
CA VAL A 200 -10.86 9.91 -0.38
C VAL A 200 -10.71 10.13 1.12
N ASN A 201 -11.80 10.37 1.83
CA ASN A 201 -11.77 10.60 3.29
C ASN A 201 -11.78 9.28 4.07
N SER A 202 -12.43 8.26 3.54
CA SER A 202 -12.46 6.93 4.15
C SER A 202 -11.04 6.34 4.24
N GLN A 203 -10.79 5.50 5.23
CA GLN A 203 -9.45 5.04 5.59
C GLN A 203 -9.35 3.51 5.56
N VAL A 204 -8.10 3.01 5.54
CA VAL A 204 -7.82 1.57 5.62
C VAL A 204 -6.82 1.31 6.75
N GLY A 205 -7.20 0.43 7.67
CA GLY A 205 -6.28 -0.08 8.69
C GLY A 205 -5.39 -1.17 8.14
N GLU A 206 -4.16 -1.27 8.64
CA GLU A 206 -3.24 -2.37 8.33
C GLU A 206 -2.30 -2.63 9.50
N GLN A 207 -1.64 -3.79 9.49
CA GLN A 207 -0.70 -4.15 10.55
C GLN A 207 0.68 -3.59 10.26
N ALA A 208 1.28 -2.94 11.27
CA ALA A 208 2.68 -2.53 11.23
C ALA A 208 3.59 -3.71 11.59
N PRO A 209 4.82 -3.76 11.05
CA PRO A 209 5.83 -4.72 11.53
C PRO A 209 6.01 -4.64 13.03
N THR A 210 6.08 -5.81 13.68
CA THR A 210 6.24 -5.91 15.14
C THR A 210 7.70 -6.09 15.55
N SER A 211 8.59 -6.36 14.60
CA SER A 211 10.03 -6.50 14.87
C SER A 211 10.85 -5.51 14.04
N ILE A 212 12.02 -5.14 14.57
CA ILE A 212 12.96 -4.26 13.85
C ILE A 212 13.46 -4.96 12.58
N GLN A 213 13.61 -6.28 12.61
CA GLN A 213 14.08 -7.04 11.45
C GLN A 213 13.05 -7.00 10.31
N ASP A 214 11.77 -7.20 10.62
CA ASP A 214 10.71 -7.13 9.60
C ASP A 214 10.59 -5.71 9.05
N LEU A 215 10.68 -4.72 9.92
CA LEU A 215 10.68 -3.31 9.50
C LEU A 215 11.85 -3.03 8.55
N TYR A 216 13.06 -3.45 8.92
CA TYR A 216 14.26 -3.26 8.11
C TYR A 216 14.08 -3.90 6.72
N ASN A 217 13.64 -5.17 6.68
CA ASN A 217 13.44 -5.89 5.41
C ASN A 217 12.40 -5.19 4.52
N GLN A 218 11.28 -4.76 5.12
CA GLN A 218 10.22 -4.04 4.42
C GLN A 218 10.73 -2.73 3.86
N ARG A 219 11.45 -1.94 4.66
CA ARG A 219 11.94 -0.61 4.24
C ARG A 219 13.05 -0.69 3.19
N VAL A 220 13.97 -1.66 3.30
CA VAL A 220 14.98 -1.87 2.25
C VAL A 220 14.29 -2.17 0.91
N ARG A 221 13.25 -3.01 0.94
CA ARG A 221 12.48 -3.32 -0.28
C ARG A 221 11.78 -2.08 -0.84
N TRP A 222 11.16 -1.28 0.03
CA TRP A 222 10.47 -0.04 -0.40
C TRP A 222 11.45 0.96 -1.04
N PHE A 223 12.60 1.18 -0.40
CA PHE A 223 13.63 2.07 -0.95
C PHE A 223 14.18 1.52 -2.27
N ARG A 224 14.33 0.20 -2.37
CA ARG A 224 14.74 -0.42 -3.62
C ARG A 224 13.72 -0.11 -4.74
N GLY A 225 12.45 -0.25 -4.45
CA GLY A 225 11.38 0.12 -5.40
C GLY A 225 11.46 1.58 -5.83
N ALA A 226 11.73 2.49 -4.89
CA ALA A 226 11.88 3.92 -5.21
C ALA A 226 13.09 4.16 -6.14
N VAL A 227 14.24 3.51 -5.89
CA VAL A 227 15.42 3.62 -6.76
C VAL A 227 15.10 3.10 -8.17
N GLU A 228 14.43 1.94 -8.27
CA GLU A 228 14.02 1.36 -9.55
C GLU A 228 13.06 2.29 -10.30
N GLY A 229 12.07 2.85 -9.58
CA GLY A 229 11.10 3.78 -10.14
C GLY A 229 11.76 5.06 -10.65
N LEU A 230 12.65 5.66 -9.83
CA LEU A 230 13.40 6.84 -10.25
C LEU A 230 14.17 6.57 -11.54
N ARG A 231 14.97 5.52 -11.55
CA ARG A 231 15.80 5.22 -12.74
C ARG A 231 14.95 4.93 -13.97
N LYS A 232 13.91 4.14 -13.82
CA LYS A 232 13.07 3.71 -14.97
C LYS A 232 12.32 4.89 -15.58
N TYR A 233 11.77 5.76 -14.73
CA TYR A 233 10.81 6.77 -15.16
C TYR A 233 11.37 8.20 -15.20
N PHE A 234 12.63 8.44 -14.83
CA PHE A 234 13.19 9.80 -14.68
C PHE A 234 13.05 10.61 -15.99
N ALA A 235 13.59 10.08 -17.08
CA ALA A 235 13.55 10.79 -18.36
C ALA A 235 12.12 10.97 -18.86
N GLN A 236 11.30 9.93 -18.72
CA GLN A 236 9.90 9.98 -19.15
C GLN A 236 9.12 11.05 -18.35
N MET A 237 9.31 11.10 -17.03
CA MET A 237 8.60 12.06 -16.18
C MET A 237 9.05 13.50 -16.48
N LEU A 238 10.35 13.72 -16.73
CA LEU A 238 10.84 15.07 -17.07
C LEU A 238 10.25 15.58 -18.38
N THR A 239 10.10 14.70 -19.38
CA THR A 239 9.61 15.09 -20.71
C THR A 239 8.09 15.00 -20.85
N ALA A 240 7.40 14.33 -19.92
CA ALA A 240 5.95 14.17 -19.97
C ALA A 240 5.22 15.52 -19.90
N SER A 241 4.06 15.60 -20.56
CA SER A 241 3.18 16.77 -20.52
C SER A 241 2.28 16.73 -19.27
N VAL A 242 2.94 16.69 -18.10
CA VAL A 242 2.24 16.73 -16.79
C VAL A 242 2.60 18.03 -16.07
N PRO A 243 1.72 18.53 -15.19
CA PRO A 243 2.01 19.77 -14.45
C PRO A 243 3.33 19.71 -13.69
N ILE A 244 4.02 20.85 -13.58
CA ILE A 244 5.30 20.94 -12.87
C ILE A 244 5.16 20.50 -11.40
N VAL A 245 4.01 20.77 -10.77
CA VAL A 245 3.77 20.34 -9.38
C VAL A 245 3.80 18.81 -9.28
N VAL A 246 3.27 18.10 -10.28
CA VAL A 246 3.33 16.62 -10.31
C VAL A 246 4.80 16.15 -10.38
N LYS A 247 5.64 16.80 -11.22
CA LYS A 247 7.07 16.42 -11.34
C LYS A 247 7.83 16.64 -10.03
N ILE A 248 7.60 17.79 -9.38
CA ILE A 248 8.26 18.15 -8.12
C ILE A 248 7.85 17.18 -7.01
N THR A 249 6.53 16.96 -6.84
CA THR A 249 6.02 16.08 -5.79
C THR A 249 6.36 14.61 -6.07
N TRP A 250 6.40 14.20 -7.34
CA TRP A 250 6.87 12.88 -7.76
C TRP A 250 8.32 12.66 -7.30
N PHE A 251 9.20 13.58 -7.67
CA PHE A 251 10.62 13.47 -7.31
C PHE A 251 10.77 13.44 -5.78
N GLY A 252 10.05 14.32 -5.08
CA GLY A 252 10.06 14.38 -3.63
C GLY A 252 9.59 13.07 -2.99
N SER A 253 8.50 12.48 -3.48
CA SER A 253 7.95 11.27 -2.89
C SER A 253 8.91 10.07 -2.99
N LEU A 254 9.75 10.04 -4.03
CA LEU A 254 10.70 8.95 -4.23
C LEU A 254 12.08 9.22 -3.62
N THR A 255 12.39 10.46 -3.24
CA THR A 255 13.75 10.81 -2.73
C THR A 255 13.75 11.20 -1.24
N VAL A 256 12.75 11.96 -0.77
CA VAL A 256 12.73 12.48 0.60
C VAL A 256 12.89 11.37 1.66
N PRO A 257 12.28 10.19 1.52
CA PRO A 257 12.48 9.14 2.53
C PRO A 257 13.93 8.69 2.70
N PHE A 258 14.78 8.81 1.67
CA PHE A 258 16.22 8.50 1.78
C PHE A 258 16.96 9.49 2.67
N PHE A 259 16.41 10.69 2.79
CA PHE A 259 17.03 11.79 3.51
C PHE A 259 16.10 12.21 4.65
N SER A 260 15.78 11.25 5.52
CA SER A 260 14.81 11.50 6.60
C SER A 260 15.23 12.66 7.53
N PHE A 261 16.54 12.97 7.61
CA PHE A 261 16.99 14.14 8.33
C PHE A 261 16.49 15.47 7.72
N LEU A 262 16.13 15.50 6.43
CA LEU A 262 15.51 16.67 5.80
C LEU A 262 14.09 16.93 6.34
N LEU A 263 13.56 15.99 7.09
CA LEU A 263 12.25 16.14 7.72
C LEU A 263 12.32 16.94 9.04
N ALA A 264 13.51 17.38 9.47
CA ALA A 264 13.69 18.18 10.68
C ALA A 264 12.77 19.42 10.76
N PRO A 265 12.49 20.15 9.64
CA PRO A 265 11.52 21.27 9.72
C PRO A 265 10.11 20.85 10.11
N PHE A 266 9.79 19.56 9.99
CA PHE A 266 8.46 19.03 10.35
C PHE A 266 8.40 18.52 11.80
N VAL A 267 9.43 18.76 12.60
CA VAL A 267 9.45 18.37 14.03
C VAL A 267 8.19 18.81 14.78
N PRO A 268 7.64 20.00 14.59
CA PRO A 268 6.38 20.36 15.30
C PRO A 268 5.23 19.40 14.99
N LEU A 269 5.12 18.91 13.75
CA LEU A 269 4.10 17.92 13.37
C LEU A 269 4.37 16.58 14.05
N TYR A 270 5.62 16.16 14.10
CA TYR A 270 6.02 14.94 14.80
C TYR A 270 5.70 15.04 16.30
N LEU A 271 6.02 16.17 16.94
CA LEU A 271 5.72 16.37 18.38
C LEU A 271 4.22 16.29 18.65
N ARG A 272 3.40 16.87 17.78
CA ARG A 272 1.93 16.75 17.89
C ARG A 272 1.49 15.31 17.75
N ALA A 273 2.03 14.58 16.77
CA ALA A 273 1.69 13.16 16.54
C ALA A 273 2.15 12.27 17.71
N ILE A 274 3.36 12.53 18.25
CA ILE A 274 3.89 11.82 19.42
C ILE A 274 2.95 12.01 20.61
N ARG A 275 2.54 13.24 20.85
CA ARG A 275 1.62 13.55 21.97
C ARG A 275 0.26 12.83 21.80
N ALA A 276 -0.21 12.68 20.56
CA ALA A 276 -1.47 12.01 20.28
C ALA A 276 -1.37 10.47 20.44
N GLU A 277 -0.17 9.90 20.40
CA GLU A 277 0.07 8.45 20.52
C GLU A 277 0.59 8.06 21.92
N SER A 278 0.68 9.03 22.87
CA SER A 278 1.27 8.77 24.19
C SER A 278 0.30 9.17 25.30
N ASP A 279 0.27 8.36 26.37
CA ASP A 279 -0.57 8.59 27.54
C ASP A 279 0.14 9.39 28.65
N SER A 280 1.47 9.49 28.56
CA SER A 280 2.29 10.16 29.59
C SER A 280 3.47 10.88 28.97
N LEU A 281 4.09 11.77 29.77
CA LEU A 281 5.30 12.49 29.35
C LEU A 281 6.48 11.52 29.14
N SER A 282 6.62 10.52 30.04
CA SER A 282 7.68 9.52 29.91
C SER A 282 7.52 8.71 28.61
N GLU A 283 6.31 8.38 28.27
CA GLU A 283 6.01 7.68 27.00
C GLU A 283 6.29 8.60 25.80
N SER A 284 5.93 9.87 25.90
CA SER A 284 6.25 10.83 24.83
C SER A 284 7.76 10.87 24.56
N LEU A 285 8.58 10.82 25.64
CA LEU A 285 10.04 10.79 25.50
C LEU A 285 10.53 9.49 24.84
N UNK A 286 9.90 8.45 24.95
CA UNK A 286 10.18 7.42 24.48
C UNK A 286 10.06 7.36 23.18
N ILE A 287 8.95 7.58 22.85
CA ILE A 287 8.60 7.67 21.42
C ILE A 287 9.52 8.68 20.68
N LEU A 288 9.77 9.83 21.25
CA LEU A 288 10.64 10.83 20.61
C LEU A 288 12.05 10.26 20.31
N PHE A 289 12.68 9.61 21.30
CA PHE A 289 13.98 8.97 21.07
C PHE A 289 13.87 7.83 20.05
N GLY A 290 12.77 7.09 20.09
CA GLY A 290 12.47 6.05 19.10
C GLY A 290 12.35 6.61 17.68
N VAL A 291 11.71 7.77 17.52
CA VAL A 291 11.61 8.45 16.21
C VAL A 291 13.01 8.82 15.68
N ILE A 292 13.91 9.30 16.55
CA ILE A 292 15.28 9.61 16.14
C ILE A 292 15.98 8.33 15.65
N GLY A 293 15.89 7.24 16.43
CA GLY A 293 16.45 5.94 16.04
C GLY A 293 15.84 5.43 14.73
N TYR A 294 14.54 5.63 14.57
CA TYR A 294 13.80 5.27 13.35
C TYR A 294 14.35 6.02 12.13
N MET A 295 14.59 7.32 12.26
CA MET A 295 15.19 8.12 11.16
C MET A 295 16.57 7.61 10.76
N CYS A 296 17.39 7.22 11.75
CA CYS A 296 18.70 6.61 11.48
C CYS A 296 18.54 5.28 10.75
N LEU A 297 17.59 4.44 11.19
CA LEU A 297 17.29 3.15 10.53
C LEU A 297 16.84 3.37 9.09
N MET A 298 15.96 4.35 8.84
CA MET A 298 15.49 4.64 7.47
C MET A 298 16.65 5.06 6.56
N THR A 299 17.57 5.90 7.06
CA THR A 299 18.76 6.31 6.30
C THR A 299 19.63 5.10 5.97
N LEU A 300 19.81 4.19 6.93
CA LEU A 300 20.56 2.95 6.72
C LEU A 300 19.86 2.06 5.66
N CYS A 301 18.54 1.89 5.76
CA CYS A 301 17.76 1.10 4.78
C CYS A 301 17.92 1.68 3.37
N GLY A 302 17.88 3.01 3.25
CA GLY A 302 18.10 3.69 1.97
C GLY A 302 19.49 3.42 1.39
N ALA A 303 20.52 3.54 2.23
CA ALA A 303 21.92 3.28 1.81
C ALA A 303 22.08 1.82 1.35
N VAL A 304 21.51 0.87 2.10
CA VAL A 304 21.55 -0.56 1.76
C VAL A 304 20.82 -0.80 0.42
N ALA A 305 19.64 -0.21 0.24
CA ALA A 305 18.86 -0.37 -1.00
C ALA A 305 19.64 0.13 -2.23
N ILE A 306 20.31 1.28 -2.10
CA ILE A 306 21.16 1.84 -3.17
C ILE A 306 22.34 0.88 -3.44
N GLY A 307 23.01 0.40 -2.39
CA GLY A 307 24.12 -0.55 -2.52
C GLY A 307 23.68 -1.85 -3.23
N GLN A 308 22.53 -2.41 -2.84
CA GLN A 308 21.97 -3.60 -3.48
C GLN A 308 21.64 -3.33 -4.95
N TYR A 309 21.12 -2.14 -5.24
CA TYR A 309 20.79 -1.77 -6.62
C TYR A 309 22.07 -1.70 -7.48
N ILE A 310 23.10 -1.02 -7.00
CA ILE A 310 24.38 -0.87 -7.72
C ILE A 310 25.05 -2.23 -7.95
N THR A 311 25.01 -3.12 -6.95
CA THR A 311 25.62 -4.46 -7.05
C THR A 311 24.75 -5.49 -7.75
N SER A 312 23.60 -5.07 -8.29
CA SER A 312 22.62 -5.92 -9.00
C SER A 312 22.14 -7.12 -8.17
N ARG A 313 22.17 -7.03 -6.85
CA ARG A 313 21.59 -8.07 -5.98
C ARG A 313 20.08 -8.08 -6.17
N LYS A 314 19.50 -9.27 -6.29
CA LYS A 314 18.04 -9.40 -6.37
C LYS A 314 17.41 -9.00 -5.04
N SER A 315 16.27 -8.34 -5.13
CA SER A 315 15.46 -8.06 -3.94
C SER A 315 14.88 -9.38 -3.43
N GLU A 316 15.20 -9.73 -2.19
CA GLU A 316 14.62 -10.89 -1.53
C GLU A 316 13.38 -10.44 -0.75
N TRP A 317 12.28 -11.13 -0.99
CA TRP A 317 11.05 -10.90 -0.23
C TRP A 317 11.05 -11.86 0.96
N THR A 318 10.83 -11.33 2.13
CA THR A 318 10.64 -12.12 3.34
C THR A 318 9.24 -11.86 3.87
N ALA A 319 8.58 -12.94 4.28
CA ALA A 319 7.26 -12.82 4.90
C ALA A 319 7.39 -12.05 6.21
N MET A 320 6.46 -11.13 6.44
CA MET A 320 6.41 -10.36 7.68
C MET A 320 5.72 -11.19 8.77
N THR A 321 6.25 -11.12 9.98
CA THR A 321 5.58 -11.75 11.14
C THR A 321 4.29 -10.97 11.44
N ARG A 322 3.16 -11.68 11.41
CA ARG A 322 1.86 -11.08 11.69
C ARG A 322 1.48 -11.26 13.16
N SER A 323 0.88 -10.26 13.75
CA SER A 323 0.31 -10.38 15.08
C SER A 323 -1.04 -11.09 15.00
N GLU A 324 -1.36 -11.90 15.99
CA GLU A 324 -2.64 -12.62 16.07
C GLU A 324 -3.78 -11.74 16.60
N VAL A 325 -3.53 -10.46 16.83
CA VAL A 325 -4.49 -9.51 17.43
C VAL A 325 -5.63 -9.17 16.45
#